data_47494d633e08fe9b141cf001a1cb9088
#
_entry.id   47494d633e08fe9b141cf001a1cb9088
#
_cell.length_a   1.000
_cell.length_b   1.000
_cell.length_c   1.000
_cell.angle_alpha   90.00
_cell.angle_beta   90.00
_cell.angle_gamma   90.00
#
_symmetry.space_group_name_H-M   'P 1'
#
loop_
_entity.id
_entity.type
_entity.pdbx_description
1 polymer ?
#
loop_
_entity_poly.entity_id
_entity_poly.type
_entity_poly.pdbx_seq_one_letter_code
_entity_poly.pdbx_strand_id
1 'polypeptide(L)'
;MQSVMGGRERYESFMEQLPKATPPIPADNADALFAEYADTVYRLAFLRTKSAADADDILQDVFLRALRAKPEWKDASHQKAWFLKVTINCSKSLLTSAWRRHTAPEDENLLTVMQTTTEVYPYVLALPEKYRTVVHLYYYEGYRVNEIAKLLGTSENTVKSHLFRARDMLREQLKGEFQDV
;
A
#
# COMPACT_ATOMS: atom_id res chain seq x y z
N MET A 1 -35.40 -24.87 -23.11
CA MET A 1 -34.55 -24.01 -23.96
C MET A 1 -33.95 -22.91 -23.10
N GLN A 2 -32.74 -23.11 -22.60
CA GLN A 2 -32.02 -22.05 -21.88
C GLN A 2 -31.34 -21.18 -22.94
N SER A 3 -31.78 -19.93 -23.06
CA SER A 3 -31.16 -18.92 -23.92
C SER A 3 -29.77 -18.63 -23.39
N VAL A 4 -28.74 -18.92 -24.16
CA VAL A 4 -27.36 -18.57 -23.86
C VAL A 4 -27.24 -17.06 -24.03
N MET A 5 -27.25 -16.32 -22.92
CA MET A 5 -26.99 -14.88 -22.91
C MET A 5 -25.65 -14.60 -23.63
N GLY A 6 -25.68 -13.71 -24.61
CA GLY A 6 -24.53 -13.32 -25.40
C GLY A 6 -23.43 -12.69 -24.54
N GLY A 7 -22.18 -12.82 -24.98
CA GLY A 7 -21.03 -12.30 -24.22
C GLY A 7 -21.13 -10.81 -23.88
N ARG A 8 -21.82 -10.02 -24.71
CA ARG A 8 -22.09 -8.58 -24.48
C ARG A 8 -23.04 -8.33 -23.34
N GLU A 9 -24.15 -9.07 -23.24
CA GLU A 9 -25.12 -8.95 -22.15
C GLU A 9 -24.53 -9.35 -20.80
N ARG A 10 -23.62 -10.34 -20.76
CA ARG A 10 -22.87 -10.71 -19.55
C ARG A 10 -21.90 -9.63 -19.13
N TYR A 11 -21.25 -8.96 -20.09
CA TYR A 11 -20.34 -7.85 -19.80
C TYR A 11 -21.12 -6.64 -19.27
N GLU A 12 -22.23 -6.28 -19.88
CA GLU A 12 -23.10 -5.17 -19.44
C GLU A 12 -23.69 -5.45 -18.03
N SER A 13 -24.17 -6.66 -17.78
CA SER A 13 -24.65 -7.08 -16.45
C SER A 13 -23.54 -7.09 -15.40
N PHE A 14 -22.31 -7.46 -15.77
CA PHE A 14 -21.14 -7.38 -14.90
C PHE A 14 -20.76 -5.93 -14.60
N MET A 15 -20.82 -5.05 -15.59
CA MET A 15 -20.54 -3.61 -15.43
C MET A 15 -21.56 -2.90 -14.55
N GLU A 16 -22.84 -3.31 -14.60
CA GLU A 16 -23.90 -2.79 -13.72
C GLU A 16 -23.74 -3.24 -12.26
N GLN A 17 -23.06 -4.38 -12.02
CA GLN A 17 -22.79 -4.91 -10.69
C GLN A 17 -21.49 -4.34 -10.08
N LEU A 18 -20.66 -3.63 -10.87
CA LEU A 18 -19.51 -2.92 -10.31
C LEU A 18 -20.03 -1.82 -9.37
N PRO A 19 -19.45 -1.70 -8.16
CA PRO A 19 -19.83 -0.62 -7.27
C PRO A 19 -19.68 0.71 -8.00
N LYS A 20 -20.78 1.49 -8.06
CA LYS A 20 -20.74 2.87 -8.56
C LYS A 20 -19.58 3.57 -7.86
N ALA A 21 -18.77 4.32 -8.60
CA ALA A 21 -17.62 5.01 -8.05
C ALA A 21 -18.04 5.73 -6.76
N THR A 22 -17.53 5.27 -5.62
CA THR A 22 -17.85 5.88 -4.33
C THR A 22 -17.35 7.32 -4.34
N PRO A 23 -18.19 8.31 -3.97
CA PRO A 23 -17.75 9.69 -3.94
C PRO A 23 -16.59 9.86 -2.95
N PRO A 24 -15.66 10.78 -3.20
CA PRO A 24 -14.58 11.05 -2.28
C PRO A 24 -15.10 11.76 -1.04
N ILE A 25 -14.41 11.58 0.09
CA ILE A 25 -14.63 12.36 1.30
C ILE A 25 -14.14 13.78 1.04
N PRO A 26 -14.93 14.83 1.36
CA PRO A 26 -14.50 16.21 1.19
C PRO A 26 -13.19 16.51 1.94
N ALA A 27 -12.31 17.29 1.34
CA ALA A 27 -10.98 17.57 1.90
C ALA A 27 -11.01 18.40 3.20
N ASP A 28 -12.12 19.04 3.52
CA ASP A 28 -12.36 19.77 4.76
C ASP A 28 -12.92 18.89 5.89
N ASN A 29 -13.35 17.67 5.59
CA ASN A 29 -13.81 16.71 6.58
C ASN A 29 -12.62 15.88 7.12
N ALA A 30 -11.83 16.50 8.00
CA ALA A 30 -10.61 15.91 8.56
C ALA A 30 -10.87 14.60 9.31
N ASP A 31 -11.93 14.54 10.12
CA ASP A 31 -12.25 13.37 10.95
C ASP A 31 -12.60 12.16 10.08
N ALA A 32 -13.42 12.35 9.05
CA ALA A 32 -13.77 11.27 8.12
C ALA A 32 -12.58 10.81 7.27
N LEU A 33 -11.73 11.74 6.81
CA LEU A 33 -10.50 11.38 6.11
C LEU A 33 -9.57 10.57 7.01
N PHE A 34 -9.41 11.00 8.26
CA PHE A 34 -8.56 10.29 9.20
C PHE A 34 -9.11 8.89 9.52
N ALA A 35 -10.41 8.78 9.81
CA ALA A 35 -11.05 7.48 10.07
C ALA A 35 -10.90 6.50 8.90
N GLU A 36 -10.94 6.98 7.66
CA GLU A 36 -10.87 6.14 6.45
C GLU A 36 -9.43 5.76 6.08
N TYR A 37 -8.48 6.69 6.17
CA TYR A 37 -7.15 6.51 5.57
C TYR A 37 -5.99 6.41 6.56
N ALA A 38 -6.17 6.68 7.86
CA ALA A 38 -5.07 6.69 8.82
C ALA A 38 -4.36 5.33 8.90
N ASP A 39 -5.11 4.24 8.96
CA ASP A 39 -4.58 2.89 9.02
C ASP A 39 -3.77 2.52 7.75
N THR A 40 -4.33 2.83 6.58
CA THR A 40 -3.66 2.61 5.29
C THR A 40 -2.34 3.39 5.17
N VAL A 41 -2.36 4.66 5.57
CA VAL A 41 -1.17 5.54 5.55
C VAL A 41 -0.13 5.03 6.55
N TYR A 42 -0.54 4.75 7.79
CA TYR A 42 0.36 4.28 8.83
C TYR A 42 1.03 2.95 8.47
N ARG A 43 0.25 1.96 8.01
CA ARG A 43 0.78 0.64 7.60
C ARG A 43 1.80 0.77 6.48
N LEU A 44 1.51 1.58 5.46
CA LEU A 44 2.46 1.78 4.36
C LEU A 44 3.71 2.53 4.82
N ALA A 45 3.55 3.56 5.66
CA ALA A 45 4.67 4.31 6.23
C ALA A 45 5.57 3.40 7.07
N PHE A 46 4.99 2.64 7.99
CA PHE A 46 5.69 1.68 8.84
C PHE A 46 6.39 0.59 8.02
N LEU A 47 5.68 -0.02 7.06
CA LEU A 47 6.26 -1.02 6.17
C LEU A 47 7.49 -0.47 5.44
N ARG A 48 7.52 0.81 5.09
CA ARG A 48 8.64 1.42 4.37
C ARG A 48 9.79 1.82 5.28
N THR A 49 9.51 2.33 6.47
CA THR A 49 10.51 2.87 7.41
C THR A 49 10.99 1.84 8.44
N LYS A 50 10.15 0.88 8.82
CA LYS A 50 10.35 -0.03 9.97
C LYS A 50 10.54 0.71 11.29
N SER A 51 9.96 1.90 11.42
CA SER A 51 10.03 2.75 12.60
C SER A 51 8.64 3.30 12.90
N ALA A 52 8.14 3.05 14.10
CA ALA A 52 6.84 3.56 14.53
C ALA A 52 6.86 5.09 14.62
N ALA A 53 7.93 5.68 15.15
CA ALA A 53 8.09 7.13 15.24
C ALA A 53 8.08 7.79 13.85
N ASP A 54 8.81 7.22 12.89
CA ASP A 54 8.82 7.73 11.52
C ASP A 54 7.46 7.55 10.84
N ALA A 55 6.75 6.46 11.14
CA ALA A 55 5.40 6.22 10.60
C ALA A 55 4.39 7.24 11.15
N ASP A 56 4.47 7.57 12.43
CA ASP A 56 3.65 8.62 13.06
C ASP A 56 3.92 10.00 12.46
N ASP A 57 5.20 10.36 12.26
CA ASP A 57 5.58 11.62 11.63
C ASP A 57 5.08 11.72 10.19
N ILE A 58 5.19 10.63 9.42
CA ILE A 58 4.67 10.55 8.06
C ILE A 58 3.15 10.67 8.05
N LEU A 59 2.45 9.98 8.96
CA LEU A 59 1.00 10.05 9.09
C LEU A 59 0.55 11.50 9.27
N GLN A 60 1.15 12.21 10.23
CA GLN A 60 0.84 13.62 10.49
C GLN A 60 1.11 14.49 9.24
N ASP A 61 2.28 14.34 8.59
CA ASP A 61 2.64 15.14 7.42
C ASP A 61 1.68 14.90 6.25
N VAL A 62 1.28 13.65 6.00
CA VAL A 62 0.33 13.30 4.93
C VAL A 62 -1.02 13.98 5.15
N PHE A 63 -1.58 13.92 6.37
CA PHE A 63 -2.87 14.55 6.67
C PHE A 63 -2.79 16.07 6.67
N LEU A 64 -1.72 16.66 7.18
CA LEU A 64 -1.50 18.10 7.08
C LEU A 64 -1.43 18.58 5.62
N ARG A 65 -0.82 17.80 4.73
CA ARG A 65 -0.81 18.11 3.29
C ARG A 65 -2.20 18.02 2.67
N ALA A 66 -2.99 17.01 3.02
CA ALA A 66 -4.37 16.90 2.54
C ALA A 66 -5.21 18.10 2.93
N LEU A 67 -5.15 18.50 4.20
CA LEU A 67 -5.93 19.63 4.74
C LEU A 67 -5.48 21.00 4.17
N ARG A 68 -4.18 21.17 3.92
CA ARG A 68 -3.64 22.43 3.37
C ARG A 68 -3.87 22.55 1.86
N ALA A 69 -3.63 21.47 1.11
CA ALA A 69 -3.73 21.48 -0.34
C ALA A 69 -5.19 21.39 -0.82
N LYS A 70 -6.09 20.82 -0.01
CA LYS A 70 -7.50 20.56 -0.33
C LYS A 70 -7.68 20.01 -1.74
N PRO A 71 -7.03 18.86 -2.07
CA PRO A 71 -7.05 18.33 -3.42
C PRO A 71 -8.46 17.98 -3.84
N GLU A 72 -8.76 18.18 -5.11
CA GLU A 72 -9.99 17.71 -5.73
C GLU A 72 -9.82 16.26 -6.20
N TRP A 73 -10.52 15.34 -5.57
CA TRP A 73 -10.52 13.93 -5.96
C TRP A 73 -11.77 13.61 -6.79
N LYS A 74 -11.61 12.78 -7.80
CA LYS A 74 -12.71 12.37 -8.68
C LYS A 74 -13.64 11.37 -8.00
N ASP A 75 -13.04 10.46 -7.23
CA ASP A 75 -13.71 9.36 -6.54
C ASP A 75 -12.82 8.84 -5.39
N ALA A 76 -13.35 7.90 -4.59
CA ALA A 76 -12.63 7.33 -3.46
C ALA A 76 -11.35 6.58 -3.87
N SER A 77 -11.31 5.97 -5.07
CA SER A 77 -10.11 5.27 -5.51
C SER A 77 -8.98 6.23 -5.90
N HIS A 78 -9.32 7.35 -6.53
CA HIS A 78 -8.38 8.44 -6.79
C HIS A 78 -7.89 9.06 -5.48
N GLN A 79 -8.79 9.24 -4.50
CA GLN A 79 -8.46 9.72 -3.16
C GLN A 79 -7.48 8.78 -2.46
N LYS A 80 -7.77 7.46 -2.40
CA LYS A 80 -6.88 6.45 -1.84
C LYS A 80 -5.50 6.46 -2.50
N ALA A 81 -5.46 6.51 -3.84
CA ALA A 81 -4.21 6.57 -4.59
C ALA A 81 -3.39 7.84 -4.24
N TRP A 82 -4.05 8.97 -4.00
CA TRP A 82 -3.39 10.20 -3.56
C TRP A 82 -2.72 10.02 -2.20
N PHE A 83 -3.45 9.48 -1.19
CA PHE A 83 -2.90 9.21 0.13
C PHE A 83 -1.68 8.27 0.06
N LEU A 84 -1.77 7.17 -0.69
CA LEU A 84 -0.66 6.24 -0.88
C LEU A 84 0.54 6.93 -1.56
N LYS A 85 0.29 7.73 -2.61
CA LYS A 85 1.35 8.46 -3.32
C LYS A 85 2.08 9.45 -2.42
N VAL A 86 1.35 10.21 -1.62
CA VAL A 86 1.96 11.17 -0.68
C VAL A 86 2.74 10.44 0.40
N THR A 87 2.22 9.34 0.94
CA THR A 87 2.93 8.48 1.92
C THR A 87 4.25 7.96 1.34
N ILE A 88 4.24 7.46 0.11
CA ILE A 88 5.46 6.99 -0.58
C ILE A 88 6.48 8.13 -0.70
N ASN A 89 6.04 9.32 -1.09
CA ASN A 89 6.91 10.47 -1.26
C ASN A 89 7.51 10.94 0.08
N CYS A 90 6.70 11.01 1.15
CA CYS A 90 7.16 11.38 2.50
C CYS A 90 8.18 10.35 3.02
N SER A 91 7.87 9.05 2.90
CA SER A 91 8.78 7.98 3.29
C SER A 91 10.11 8.04 2.54
N LYS A 92 10.08 8.29 1.22
CA LYS A 92 11.28 8.41 0.40
C LYS A 92 12.17 9.58 0.86
N SER A 93 11.58 10.74 1.13
CA SER A 93 12.30 11.93 1.61
C SER A 93 12.96 11.65 2.96
N LEU A 94 12.23 10.99 3.87
CA LEU A 94 12.72 10.65 5.20
C LEU A 94 13.87 9.63 5.11
N LEU A 95 13.71 8.53 4.39
CA LEU A 95 14.74 7.52 4.19
C LEU A 95 16.02 8.12 3.57
N THR A 96 15.87 9.02 2.61
CA THR A 96 17.02 9.72 2.00
C THR A 96 17.73 10.62 3.01
N SER A 97 16.98 11.26 3.91
CA SER A 97 17.54 12.12 4.98
C SER A 97 18.15 11.29 6.11
N ALA A 98 17.54 10.15 6.48
CA ALA A 98 18.03 9.22 7.50
C ALA A 98 19.34 8.52 7.05
N TRP A 99 19.47 8.19 5.75
CA TRP A 99 20.74 7.70 5.18
C TRP A 99 21.92 8.63 5.47
N ARG A 100 21.67 9.95 5.51
CA ARG A 100 22.70 10.95 5.87
C ARG A 100 23.00 11.01 7.36
N ARG A 101 22.14 10.48 8.25
CA ARG A 101 22.23 10.63 9.72
C ARG A 101 22.60 9.36 10.49
N HIS A 102 22.84 8.22 9.83
CA HIS A 102 23.11 6.90 10.43
C HIS A 102 21.95 6.29 11.25
N THR A 103 21.48 5.14 10.77
CA THR A 103 20.84 4.03 11.50
C THR A 103 19.72 4.38 12.48
N ALA A 104 18.48 4.34 12.02
CA ALA A 104 17.36 4.13 12.92
C ALA A 104 17.38 2.67 13.44
N PRO A 105 17.26 2.42 14.76
CA PRO A 105 17.18 1.07 15.29
C PRO A 105 15.89 0.38 14.79
N GLU A 106 15.96 -0.91 14.51
CA GLU A 106 14.78 -1.73 14.27
C GLU A 106 13.93 -1.73 15.55
N ASP A 107 12.67 -1.28 15.43
CA ASP A 107 11.76 -1.20 16.56
C ASP A 107 11.23 -2.62 16.86
N GLU A 108 11.57 -3.16 18.04
CA GLU A 108 11.13 -4.50 18.49
C GLU A 108 9.62 -4.62 18.69
N ASN A 109 8.88 -3.51 18.67
CA ASN A 109 7.41 -3.46 18.78
C ASN A 109 6.65 -3.82 17.48
N LEU A 110 7.31 -4.47 16.55
CA LEU A 110 6.79 -4.85 15.24
C LEU A 110 5.45 -5.62 15.30
N LEU A 111 5.27 -6.43 16.35
CA LEU A 111 4.15 -7.36 16.49
C LEU A 111 2.86 -6.71 17.06
N THR A 112 2.98 -5.62 17.80
CA THR A 112 1.82 -5.01 18.47
C THR A 112 0.94 -4.19 17.52
N VAL A 113 1.52 -3.60 16.49
CA VAL A 113 0.81 -2.74 15.52
C VAL A 113 0.02 -3.55 14.49
N MET A 114 0.28 -4.86 14.38
CA MET A 114 -0.22 -5.70 13.29
C MET A 114 -1.00 -6.94 13.74
N GLN A 115 -1.78 -6.84 14.80
CA GLN A 115 -2.57 -7.96 15.35
C GLN A 115 -3.60 -8.60 14.40
N THR A 116 -3.68 -8.17 13.14
CA THR A 116 -4.62 -8.70 12.14
C THR A 116 -3.97 -9.24 10.88
N THR A 117 -2.65 -9.37 10.84
CA THR A 117 -1.94 -9.79 9.62
C THR A 117 -1.56 -11.27 9.66
N THR A 118 -1.67 -11.92 8.49
CA THR A 118 -1.34 -13.31 8.23
C THR A 118 0.06 -13.70 8.72
N GLU A 119 0.25 -14.97 9.04
CA GLU A 119 1.55 -15.57 9.41
C GLU A 119 2.72 -15.22 8.47
N VAL A 120 2.41 -14.86 7.23
CA VAL A 120 3.38 -14.46 6.18
C VAL A 120 3.89 -13.02 6.34
N TYR A 121 3.21 -12.17 7.10
CA TYR A 121 3.56 -10.74 7.15
C TYR A 121 4.97 -10.43 7.72
N PRO A 122 5.48 -11.12 8.76
CA PRO A 122 6.85 -10.95 9.24
C PRO A 122 7.89 -11.17 8.14
N TYR A 123 7.67 -12.16 7.27
CA TYR A 123 8.56 -12.43 6.12
C TYR A 123 8.53 -11.32 5.08
N VAL A 124 7.35 -10.73 4.85
CA VAL A 124 7.22 -9.55 3.96
C VAL A 124 8.02 -8.38 4.53
N LEU A 125 7.95 -8.14 5.84
CA LEU A 125 8.73 -7.08 6.51
C LEU A 125 10.24 -7.33 6.43
N ALA A 126 10.69 -8.56 6.41
CA ALA A 126 12.10 -8.92 6.25
C ALA A 126 12.65 -8.62 4.85
N LEU A 127 11.78 -8.48 3.84
CA LEU A 127 12.21 -8.14 2.48
C LEU A 127 12.86 -6.74 2.43
N PRO A 128 13.80 -6.51 1.50
CA PRO A 128 14.24 -5.15 1.17
C PRO A 128 13.09 -4.22 0.81
N GLU A 129 13.19 -2.94 1.15
CA GLU A 129 12.13 -1.92 1.04
C GLU A 129 11.40 -1.94 -0.32
N LYS A 130 12.14 -1.98 -1.42
CA LYS A 130 11.59 -1.98 -2.77
C LYS A 130 10.70 -3.21 -3.07
N TYR A 131 11.02 -4.36 -2.49
CA TYR A 131 10.27 -5.60 -2.69
C TYR A 131 9.06 -5.66 -1.78
N ARG A 132 9.21 -5.35 -0.49
CA ARG A 132 8.06 -5.34 0.43
C ARG A 132 7.02 -4.29 0.05
N THR A 133 7.42 -3.13 -0.49
CA THR A 133 6.49 -2.10 -0.96
C THR A 133 5.62 -2.60 -2.12
N VAL A 134 6.19 -3.24 -3.15
CA VAL A 134 5.39 -3.77 -4.27
C VAL A 134 4.50 -4.93 -3.85
N VAL A 135 4.96 -5.78 -2.93
CA VAL A 135 4.15 -6.88 -2.34
C VAL A 135 2.94 -6.30 -1.61
N HIS A 136 3.14 -5.29 -0.76
CA HIS A 136 2.07 -4.65 -0.02
C HIS A 136 1.02 -4.03 -0.96
N LEU A 137 1.47 -3.21 -1.92
CA LEU A 137 0.56 -2.56 -2.87
C LEU A 137 -0.23 -3.56 -3.72
N TYR A 138 0.39 -4.68 -4.08
CA TYR A 138 -0.24 -5.69 -4.94
C TYR A 138 -1.20 -6.60 -4.16
N TYR A 139 -0.75 -7.20 -3.05
CA TYR A 139 -1.50 -8.23 -2.33
C TYR A 139 -2.42 -7.69 -1.23
N TYR A 140 -2.05 -6.59 -0.58
CA TYR A 140 -2.83 -6.02 0.53
C TYR A 140 -3.69 -4.84 0.10
N GLU A 141 -3.18 -4.00 -0.79
CA GLU A 141 -3.93 -2.83 -1.27
C GLU A 141 -4.68 -3.10 -2.58
N GLY A 142 -4.43 -4.24 -3.26
CA GLY A 142 -5.15 -4.68 -4.45
C GLY A 142 -4.83 -3.91 -5.73
N TYR A 143 -3.72 -3.19 -5.80
CA TYR A 143 -3.33 -2.41 -6.99
C TYR A 143 -2.77 -3.30 -8.09
N ARG A 144 -3.09 -2.98 -9.33
CA ARG A 144 -2.52 -3.63 -10.51
C ARG A 144 -1.10 -3.13 -10.79
N VAL A 145 -0.33 -3.92 -11.53
CA VAL A 145 1.07 -3.60 -11.86
C VAL A 145 1.25 -2.21 -12.48
N ASN A 146 0.37 -1.83 -13.42
CA ASN A 146 0.41 -0.51 -14.06
C ASN A 146 0.08 0.65 -13.10
N GLU A 147 -0.77 0.42 -12.12
CA GLU A 147 -1.12 1.39 -11.08
C GLU A 147 0.03 1.56 -10.08
N ILE A 148 0.63 0.43 -9.67
CA ILE A 148 1.82 0.42 -8.81
C ILE A 148 2.99 1.16 -9.48
N ALA A 149 3.19 0.94 -10.78
CA ALA A 149 4.21 1.64 -11.55
C ALA A 149 4.01 3.17 -11.52
N LYS A 150 2.76 3.64 -11.64
CA LYS A 150 2.41 5.08 -11.51
C LYS A 150 2.62 5.60 -10.08
N LEU A 151 2.21 4.83 -9.06
CA LEU A 151 2.40 5.20 -7.66
C LEU A 151 3.88 5.34 -7.30
N LEU A 152 4.71 4.41 -7.73
CA LEU A 152 6.15 4.39 -7.44
C LEU A 152 6.98 5.26 -8.39
N GLY A 153 6.42 5.73 -9.50
CA GLY A 153 7.14 6.48 -10.53
C GLY A 153 8.20 5.63 -11.24
N THR A 154 7.86 4.39 -11.57
CA THR A 154 8.75 3.41 -12.22
C THR A 154 8.06 2.72 -13.40
N SER A 155 8.75 1.81 -14.09
CA SER A 155 8.17 1.04 -15.18
C SER A 155 7.40 -0.19 -14.68
N GLU A 156 6.40 -0.66 -15.45
CA GLU A 156 5.70 -1.91 -15.16
C GLU A 156 6.65 -3.12 -15.13
N ASN A 157 7.68 -3.13 -15.99
CA ASN A 157 8.67 -4.19 -16.01
C ASN A 157 9.48 -4.23 -14.70
N THR A 158 9.79 -3.07 -14.13
CA THR A 158 10.45 -2.96 -12.82
C THR A 158 9.54 -3.54 -11.72
N VAL A 159 8.25 -3.19 -11.72
CA VAL A 159 7.28 -3.74 -10.76
C VAL A 159 7.17 -5.25 -10.88
N LYS A 160 7.03 -5.79 -12.12
CA LYS A 160 6.99 -7.23 -12.37
C LYS A 160 8.25 -7.94 -11.86
N SER A 161 9.43 -7.37 -12.13
CA SER A 161 10.72 -7.90 -11.66
C SER A 161 10.82 -7.88 -10.14
N HIS A 162 10.33 -6.81 -9.49
CA HIS A 162 10.33 -6.72 -8.03
C HIS A 162 9.36 -7.74 -7.40
N LEU A 163 8.16 -7.93 -7.96
CA LEU A 163 7.22 -8.94 -7.50
C LEU A 163 7.77 -10.36 -7.68
N PHE A 164 8.43 -10.64 -8.81
CA PHE A 164 9.06 -11.93 -9.07
C PHE A 164 10.13 -12.24 -8.02
N ARG A 165 11.08 -11.32 -7.81
CA ARG A 165 12.16 -11.48 -6.82
C ARG A 165 11.63 -11.56 -5.39
N ALA A 166 10.62 -10.77 -5.06
CA ALA A 166 9.98 -10.83 -3.75
C ALA A 166 9.39 -12.22 -3.46
N ARG A 167 8.66 -12.81 -4.43
CA ARG A 167 8.11 -14.17 -4.30
C ARG A 167 9.19 -15.22 -4.15
N ASP A 168 10.28 -15.07 -4.86
CA ASP A 168 11.42 -15.98 -4.79
C ASP A 168 12.07 -15.95 -3.40
N MET A 169 12.33 -14.74 -2.88
CA MET A 169 12.87 -14.57 -1.52
C MET A 169 11.92 -15.10 -0.45
N LEU A 170 10.60 -14.83 -0.57
CA LEU A 170 9.60 -15.36 0.37
C LEU A 170 9.54 -16.89 0.32
N ARG A 171 9.62 -17.49 -0.87
CA ARG A 171 9.64 -18.95 -1.02
C ARG A 171 10.84 -19.58 -0.32
N GLU A 172 12.02 -18.98 -0.45
CA GLU A 172 13.23 -19.49 0.21
C GLU A 172 13.15 -19.36 1.74
N GLN A 173 12.62 -18.25 2.25
CA GLN A 173 12.41 -18.06 3.69
C GLN A 173 11.41 -19.08 4.27
N LEU A 174 10.29 -19.30 3.58
CA LEU A 174 9.23 -20.21 4.03
C LEU A 174 9.65 -21.69 3.94
N LYS A 175 10.49 -22.10 2.97
CA LYS A 175 10.99 -23.45 2.88
C LYS A 175 11.84 -23.84 4.10
N GLY A 176 12.60 -22.91 4.66
CA GLY A 176 13.45 -23.16 5.83
C GLY A 176 12.64 -23.53 7.08
N GLU A 177 11.44 -22.99 7.25
CA GLU A 177 10.59 -23.25 8.41
C GLU A 177 9.73 -24.52 8.30
N PHE A 178 9.38 -24.94 7.07
CA PHE A 178 8.57 -26.14 6.86
C PHE A 178 9.40 -27.42 6.66
N GLN A 179 10.74 -27.35 6.72
CA GLN A 179 11.61 -28.54 6.67
C GLN A 179 11.95 -29.12 8.04
N ASP A 180 11.58 -28.45 9.13
CA ASP A 180 11.83 -28.91 10.50
C ASP A 180 10.61 -29.57 11.19
N VAL A 181 9.63 -30.08 10.39
CA VAL A 181 8.47 -30.84 10.91
C VAL A 181 8.48 -32.26 10.38
#